data_bf3a367915937320b69e2983c6595071
#
_entry.id   bf3a367915937320b69e2983c6595071
#
_cell.length_a   1.000
_cell.length_b   1.000
_cell.length_c   1.000
_cell.angle_alpha   90.00
_cell.angle_beta   90.00
_cell.angle_gamma   90.00
#
_symmetry.space_group_name_H-M   'P 1'
#
loop_
_entity.id
_entity.type
_entity.pdbx_description
1 polymer ?
#
loop_
_entity_poly.entity_id
_entity_poly.type
_entity_poly.pdbx_seq_one_letter_code
_entity_poly.pdbx_strand_id
1 'polypeptide(L)'
;TNKIIGINVLSWYEKNKRSLPFRDTKNPYKIWLSEIMLQQTKVNTVLPYYNKWVKKFPSLRSLATVKLDELLKMWEGLGYYKRCINFYNAVKIVNKDYFSKIPKDKKTFLSLPGVGDYTASAVLSIAFDKSYPVLDGNVKRVGSRILGIRNHTKYNKKRLINFLESTIPNHSPGDFNQGMMDIGALICKPTKPLCSQCPINMHCNAYKAGCPERYPNKVIKKPIPHYNVVIGVIWRQNKFYIQKRNLNKMLGGLWEFPGGKINNGENLETTLKRKISEECGVSILIIKNATI
;
A
#
# COMPACT_ATOMS: atom_id res chain seq x y z
N THR A 1 32.53 1.07 -4.13
CA THR A 1 31.66 2.01 -3.36
C THR A 1 30.28 1.42 -3.10
N ASN A 2 29.57 0.89 -4.11
CA ASN A 2 28.21 0.38 -3.94
C ASN A 2 28.14 -0.82 -2.99
N LYS A 3 29.06 -1.78 -3.08
CA LYS A 3 29.16 -2.91 -2.16
C LYS A 3 29.35 -2.48 -0.69
N ILE A 4 30.15 -1.43 -0.45
CA ILE A 4 30.36 -0.87 0.90
C ILE A 4 29.05 -0.29 1.45
N ILE A 5 28.25 0.40 0.63
CA ILE A 5 26.93 0.89 1.04
C ILE A 5 26.05 -0.28 1.46
N GLY A 6 26.03 -1.38 0.70
CA GLY A 6 25.26 -2.58 1.02
C GLY A 6 25.65 -3.18 2.38
N ILE A 7 26.95 -3.31 2.63
CA ILE A 7 27.50 -3.82 3.91
C ILE A 7 27.09 -2.90 5.07
N ASN A 8 27.26 -1.58 4.91
CA ASN A 8 26.92 -0.62 5.96
C ASN A 8 25.41 -0.62 6.29
N VAL A 9 24.54 -0.79 5.27
CA VAL A 9 23.10 -0.93 5.47
C VAL A 9 22.76 -2.19 6.25
N LEU A 10 23.35 -3.34 5.89
CA LEU A 10 23.11 -4.60 6.59
C LEU A 10 23.60 -4.54 8.04
N SER A 11 24.84 -4.09 8.27
CA SER A 11 25.40 -3.98 9.64
C SER A 11 24.55 -3.04 10.53
N TRP A 12 24.05 -1.95 9.95
CA TRP A 12 23.16 -1.05 10.67
C TRP A 12 21.81 -1.73 10.96
N TYR A 13 21.24 -2.42 9.97
CA TYR A 13 19.94 -3.07 10.10
C TYR A 13 19.95 -4.17 11.18
N GLU A 14 20.98 -4.98 11.25
CA GLU A 14 21.14 -5.99 12.30
C GLU A 14 21.01 -5.42 13.71
N LYS A 15 21.59 -4.24 13.93
CA LYS A 15 21.61 -3.56 15.24
C LYS A 15 20.36 -2.75 15.54
N ASN A 16 19.64 -2.29 14.50
CA ASN A 16 18.60 -1.26 14.65
C ASN A 16 17.24 -1.71 14.09
N LYS A 17 17.10 -2.93 13.60
CA LYS A 17 15.83 -3.43 13.04
C LYS A 17 14.70 -3.32 14.05
N ARG A 18 13.56 -2.83 13.59
CA ARG A 18 12.35 -2.76 14.40
C ARG A 18 11.80 -4.17 14.63
N SER A 19 11.47 -4.54 15.88
CA SER A 19 10.72 -5.77 16.17
C SER A 19 9.29 -5.61 15.66
N LEU A 20 8.96 -6.32 14.60
CA LEU A 20 7.64 -6.30 13.96
C LEU A 20 7.25 -7.73 13.57
N PRO A 21 6.02 -8.19 13.86
CA PRO A 21 5.64 -9.60 13.71
C PRO A 21 5.78 -10.12 12.27
N PHE A 22 5.73 -9.24 11.27
CA PHE A 22 5.95 -9.60 9.86
C PHE A 22 7.42 -9.55 9.42
N ARG A 23 8.34 -9.12 10.31
CA ARG A 23 9.80 -9.17 10.11
C ARG A 23 10.46 -10.37 10.77
N ASP A 24 9.80 -10.91 11.79
CA ASP A 24 10.29 -12.08 12.54
C ASP A 24 9.84 -13.39 11.88
N THR A 25 9.58 -13.38 10.58
CA THR A 25 9.10 -14.53 9.82
C THR A 25 9.65 -14.54 8.39
N LYS A 26 9.92 -15.75 7.88
CA LYS A 26 10.19 -16.01 6.46
C LYS A 26 8.97 -16.60 5.73
N ASN A 27 7.81 -16.65 6.38
CA ASN A 27 6.59 -17.15 5.75
C ASN A 27 6.10 -16.20 4.65
N PRO A 28 6.10 -16.62 3.38
CA PRO A 28 5.81 -15.74 2.26
C PRO A 28 4.38 -15.18 2.26
N TYR A 29 3.41 -15.93 2.79
CA TYR A 29 2.05 -15.44 2.96
C TYR A 29 1.97 -14.29 3.96
N LYS A 30 2.61 -14.45 5.11
CA LYS A 30 2.61 -13.44 6.18
C LYS A 30 3.32 -12.16 5.74
N ILE A 31 4.42 -12.30 4.99
CA ILE A 31 5.15 -11.18 4.40
C ILE A 31 4.28 -10.50 3.32
N TRP A 32 3.68 -11.26 2.41
CA TRP A 32 2.83 -10.70 1.36
C TRP A 32 1.63 -9.93 1.94
N LEU A 33 0.96 -10.49 2.94
CA LEU A 33 -0.13 -9.83 3.65
C LEU A 33 0.31 -8.49 4.24
N SER A 34 1.44 -8.46 4.95
CA SER A 34 1.95 -7.22 5.55
C SER A 34 2.28 -6.16 4.50
N GLU A 35 2.90 -6.56 3.38
CA GLU A 35 3.23 -5.63 2.29
C GLU A 35 1.97 -5.02 1.65
N ILE A 36 0.89 -5.81 1.50
CA ILE A 36 -0.40 -5.29 1.03
C ILE A 36 -1.03 -4.35 2.06
N MET A 37 -1.02 -4.69 3.34
CA MET A 37 -1.59 -3.84 4.39
C MET A 37 -0.83 -2.52 4.57
N LEU A 38 0.49 -2.53 4.40
CA LEU A 38 1.37 -1.37 4.54
C LEU A 38 1.31 -0.39 3.35
N GLN A 39 0.70 -0.77 2.22
CA GLN A 39 0.51 0.16 1.11
C GLN A 39 -0.30 1.38 1.57
N GLN A 40 0.34 2.56 1.59
CA GLN A 40 -0.27 3.84 1.99
C GLN A 40 -0.87 3.86 3.43
N THR A 41 -0.46 2.93 4.29
CA THR A 41 -0.94 2.84 5.68
C THR A 41 0.26 2.77 6.62
N LYS A 42 0.20 3.47 7.75
CA LYS A 42 1.26 3.49 8.75
C LYS A 42 1.36 2.16 9.49
N VAL A 43 2.57 1.78 9.89
CA VAL A 43 2.85 0.53 10.64
C VAL A 43 1.95 0.37 11.87
N ASN A 44 1.86 1.41 12.71
CA ASN A 44 1.06 1.37 13.94
C ASN A 44 -0.44 1.10 13.67
N THR A 45 -0.96 1.57 12.53
CA THR A 45 -2.34 1.29 12.11
C THR A 45 -2.47 -0.16 11.62
N VAL A 46 -1.47 -0.69 10.93
CA VAL A 46 -1.50 -2.04 10.36
C VAL A 46 -1.38 -3.14 11.41
N LEU A 47 -0.57 -2.94 12.44
CA LEU A 47 -0.25 -3.97 13.44
C LEU A 47 -1.47 -4.69 14.04
N PRO A 48 -2.51 -4.02 14.56
CA PRO A 48 -3.68 -4.70 15.11
C PRO A 48 -4.46 -5.50 14.06
N TYR A 49 -4.56 -5.00 12.83
CA TYR A 49 -5.21 -5.70 11.72
C TYR A 49 -4.44 -6.95 11.30
N TYR A 50 -3.13 -6.81 11.15
CA TYR A 50 -2.25 -7.93 10.80
C TYR A 50 -2.33 -9.06 11.83
N ASN A 51 -2.21 -8.75 13.12
CA ASN A 51 -2.26 -9.75 14.18
C ASN A 51 -3.61 -10.46 14.22
N LYS A 52 -4.71 -9.72 14.15
CA LYS A 52 -6.07 -10.27 14.09
C LYS A 52 -6.25 -11.18 12.87
N TRP A 53 -5.74 -10.75 11.72
CA TRP A 53 -5.85 -11.50 10.47
C TRP A 53 -5.07 -12.81 10.50
N VAL A 54 -3.78 -12.77 10.89
CA VAL A 54 -2.92 -13.97 10.95
C VAL A 54 -3.41 -14.99 11.99
N LYS A 55 -3.98 -14.50 13.11
CA LYS A 55 -4.62 -15.38 14.11
C LYS A 55 -5.82 -16.12 13.51
N LYS A 56 -6.65 -15.44 12.75
CA LYS A 56 -7.87 -16.04 12.16
C LYS A 56 -7.57 -16.86 10.90
N PHE A 57 -6.65 -16.40 10.07
CA PHE A 57 -6.26 -17.01 8.80
C PHE A 57 -4.75 -17.27 8.79
N PRO A 58 -4.29 -18.38 9.39
CA PRO A 58 -2.85 -18.65 9.56
C PRO A 58 -2.14 -19.06 8.26
N SER A 59 -2.89 -19.40 7.20
CA SER A 59 -2.35 -19.88 5.92
C SER A 59 -3.14 -19.37 4.72
N LEU A 60 -2.53 -19.44 3.51
CA LEU A 60 -3.25 -19.17 2.25
C LEU A 60 -4.45 -20.08 2.07
N ARG A 61 -4.33 -21.35 2.46
CA ARG A 61 -5.37 -22.35 2.33
C ARG A 61 -6.60 -21.99 3.17
N SER A 62 -6.39 -21.56 4.42
CA SER A 62 -7.49 -21.13 5.29
C SER A 62 -8.20 -19.86 4.77
N LEU A 63 -7.46 -19.00 4.05
CA LEU A 63 -8.02 -17.77 3.48
C LEU A 63 -8.82 -18.02 2.19
N ALA A 64 -8.44 -19.01 1.39
CA ALA A 64 -9.04 -19.26 0.08
C ALA A 64 -10.51 -19.73 0.17
N THR A 65 -10.94 -20.30 1.30
CA THR A 65 -12.29 -20.81 1.52
C THR A 65 -13.27 -19.78 2.11
N VAL A 66 -12.74 -18.63 2.54
CA VAL A 66 -13.53 -17.57 3.22
C VAL A 66 -14.31 -16.74 2.20
N LYS A 67 -15.49 -16.26 2.60
CA LYS A 67 -16.27 -15.31 1.79
C LYS A 67 -15.62 -13.92 1.80
N LEU A 68 -15.65 -13.24 0.65
CA LEU A 68 -15.06 -11.89 0.52
C LEU A 68 -15.62 -10.89 1.57
N ASP A 69 -16.91 -10.98 1.88
CA ASP A 69 -17.56 -10.06 2.84
C ASP A 69 -16.98 -10.18 4.24
N GLU A 70 -16.59 -11.38 4.67
CA GLU A 70 -15.91 -11.58 5.95
C GLU A 70 -14.54 -10.91 5.98
N LEU A 71 -13.79 -10.97 4.87
CA LEU A 71 -12.49 -10.32 4.76
C LEU A 71 -12.62 -8.80 4.73
N LEU A 72 -13.61 -8.27 4.00
CA LEU A 72 -13.89 -6.84 3.96
C LEU A 72 -14.29 -6.30 5.34
N LYS A 73 -15.06 -7.07 6.13
CA LYS A 73 -15.38 -6.72 7.52
C LYS A 73 -14.12 -6.69 8.42
N MET A 74 -13.19 -7.62 8.23
CA MET A 74 -11.92 -7.60 8.96
C MET A 74 -10.98 -6.48 8.51
N TRP A 75 -11.15 -5.98 7.29
CA TRP A 75 -10.38 -4.88 6.71
C TRP A 75 -10.97 -3.50 7.04
N GLU A 76 -12.16 -3.46 7.61
CA GLU A 76 -12.90 -2.24 7.93
C GLU A 76 -12.05 -1.28 8.76
N GLY A 77 -11.96 0.00 8.33
CA GLY A 77 -11.13 1.03 8.94
C GLY A 77 -9.68 1.11 8.41
N LEU A 78 -9.15 0.07 7.74
CA LEU A 78 -7.81 0.12 7.15
C LEU A 78 -7.76 0.94 5.85
N GLY A 79 -8.91 1.13 5.19
CA GLY A 79 -9.04 1.88 3.94
C GLY A 79 -8.51 1.15 2.69
N TYR A 80 -8.64 1.79 1.53
CA TYR A 80 -8.17 1.25 0.24
C TYR A 80 -8.60 -0.22 0.01
N TYR A 81 -9.88 -0.51 0.15
CA TYR A 81 -10.48 -1.85 0.13
C TYR A 81 -10.15 -2.68 -1.10
N LYS A 82 -9.84 -2.03 -2.23
CA LYS A 82 -9.38 -2.71 -3.44
C LYS A 82 -8.11 -3.55 -3.20
N ARG A 83 -7.29 -3.20 -2.22
CA ARG A 83 -6.13 -4.02 -1.82
C ARG A 83 -6.58 -5.37 -1.27
N CYS A 84 -7.57 -5.38 -0.39
CA CYS A 84 -8.15 -6.60 0.17
C CYS A 84 -8.77 -7.47 -0.93
N ILE A 85 -9.57 -6.87 -1.83
CA ILE A 85 -10.22 -7.57 -2.93
C ILE A 85 -9.20 -8.21 -3.88
N ASN A 86 -8.19 -7.44 -4.28
CA ASN A 86 -7.13 -7.93 -5.15
C ASN A 86 -6.32 -9.05 -4.49
N PHE A 87 -5.97 -8.89 -3.21
CA PHE A 87 -5.28 -9.90 -2.44
C PHE A 87 -6.09 -11.19 -2.34
N TYR A 88 -7.38 -11.10 -2.05
CA TYR A 88 -8.28 -12.24 -2.02
C TYR A 88 -8.34 -12.98 -3.36
N ASN A 89 -8.49 -12.24 -4.46
CA ASN A 89 -8.50 -12.84 -5.80
C ASN A 89 -7.18 -13.51 -6.13
N ALA A 90 -6.06 -12.88 -5.79
CA ALA A 90 -4.73 -13.46 -5.97
C ALA A 90 -4.54 -14.74 -5.14
N VAL A 91 -5.01 -14.75 -3.88
CA VAL A 91 -4.97 -15.96 -3.02
C VAL A 91 -5.79 -17.10 -3.62
N LYS A 92 -6.96 -16.83 -4.21
CA LYS A 92 -7.75 -17.86 -4.90
C LYS A 92 -6.98 -18.46 -6.08
N ILE A 93 -6.33 -17.64 -6.89
CA ILE A 93 -5.49 -18.10 -8.00
C ILE A 93 -4.33 -18.95 -7.45
N VAL A 94 -3.61 -18.47 -6.43
CA VAL A 94 -2.48 -19.20 -5.84
C VAL A 94 -2.95 -20.53 -5.23
N ASN A 95 -4.11 -20.57 -4.61
CA ASN A 95 -4.64 -21.82 -4.06
C ASN A 95 -5.00 -22.81 -5.15
N LYS A 96 -5.66 -22.35 -6.23
CA LYS A 96 -6.14 -23.21 -7.33
C LYS A 96 -4.99 -23.67 -8.23
N ASP A 97 -4.18 -22.72 -8.71
CA ASP A 97 -3.25 -22.98 -9.82
C ASP A 97 -1.82 -23.28 -9.33
N TYR A 98 -1.51 -22.95 -8.07
CA TYR A 98 -0.17 -23.12 -7.49
C TYR A 98 -0.16 -23.91 -6.16
N PHE A 99 -1.22 -24.70 -5.89
CA PHE A 99 -1.32 -25.57 -4.70
C PHE A 99 -1.02 -24.84 -3.39
N SER A 100 -1.51 -23.60 -3.24
CA SER A 100 -1.24 -22.71 -2.09
C SER A 100 0.24 -22.34 -1.90
N LYS A 101 1.09 -22.49 -2.91
CA LYS A 101 2.49 -22.07 -2.88
C LYS A 101 2.66 -20.78 -3.66
N ILE A 102 3.18 -19.75 -3.04
CA ILE A 102 3.47 -18.47 -3.70
C ILE A 102 4.55 -18.69 -4.78
N PRO A 103 4.32 -18.26 -6.03
CA PRO A 103 5.30 -18.38 -7.11
C PRO A 103 6.62 -17.67 -6.75
N LYS A 104 7.75 -18.37 -6.94
CA LYS A 104 9.10 -17.80 -6.70
C LYS A 104 9.67 -17.08 -7.93
N ASP A 105 9.02 -17.25 -9.09
CA ASP A 105 9.34 -16.51 -10.30
C ASP A 105 8.65 -15.16 -10.30
N LYS A 106 9.43 -14.09 -10.57
CA LYS A 106 8.92 -12.71 -10.52
C LYS A 106 7.84 -12.45 -11.56
N LYS A 107 7.98 -12.97 -12.78
CA LYS A 107 7.01 -12.77 -13.88
C LYS A 107 5.67 -13.38 -13.52
N THR A 108 5.68 -14.61 -13.03
CA THR A 108 4.49 -15.32 -12.57
C THR A 108 3.83 -14.63 -11.38
N PHE A 109 4.63 -14.15 -10.41
CA PHE A 109 4.06 -13.47 -9.24
C PHE A 109 3.46 -12.10 -9.61
N LEU A 110 4.06 -11.37 -10.54
CA LEU A 110 3.53 -10.11 -11.08
C LEU A 110 2.20 -10.26 -11.83
N SER A 111 1.87 -11.45 -12.36
CA SER A 111 0.59 -11.68 -13.05
C SER A 111 -0.61 -11.75 -12.09
N LEU A 112 -0.36 -11.88 -10.78
CA LEU A 112 -1.42 -11.97 -9.78
C LEU A 112 -2.09 -10.61 -9.52
N PRO A 113 -3.41 -10.56 -9.29
CA PRO A 113 -4.13 -9.33 -8.99
C PRO A 113 -3.52 -8.56 -7.83
N GLY A 114 -3.23 -7.26 -8.05
CA GLY A 114 -2.71 -6.37 -7.01
C GLY A 114 -1.22 -6.54 -6.67
N VAL A 115 -0.51 -7.42 -7.35
CA VAL A 115 0.94 -7.58 -7.21
C VAL A 115 1.64 -6.69 -8.23
N GLY A 116 2.26 -5.62 -7.74
CA GLY A 116 3.13 -4.76 -8.53
C GLY A 116 4.61 -5.06 -8.29
N ASP A 117 5.50 -4.37 -9.02
CA ASP A 117 6.96 -4.53 -8.89
C ASP A 117 7.46 -4.41 -7.45
N TYR A 118 6.93 -3.45 -6.69
CA TYR A 118 7.26 -3.28 -5.28
C TYR A 118 6.94 -4.55 -4.48
N THR A 119 5.68 -4.99 -4.52
CA THR A 119 5.21 -6.15 -3.75
C THR A 119 5.96 -7.42 -4.15
N ALA A 120 6.16 -7.63 -5.46
CA ALA A 120 6.90 -8.78 -5.96
C ALA A 120 8.36 -8.76 -5.45
N SER A 121 9.06 -7.64 -5.59
CA SER A 121 10.45 -7.50 -5.11
C SER A 121 10.55 -7.69 -3.61
N ALA A 122 9.64 -7.12 -2.80
CA ALA A 122 9.63 -7.26 -1.35
C ALA A 122 9.42 -8.70 -0.92
N VAL A 123 8.35 -9.34 -1.39
CA VAL A 123 8.05 -10.73 -1.01
C VAL A 123 9.16 -11.69 -1.46
N LEU A 124 9.64 -11.55 -2.71
CA LEU A 124 10.64 -12.45 -3.25
C LEU A 124 12.01 -12.28 -2.58
N SER A 125 12.39 -11.06 -2.21
CA SER A 125 13.66 -10.83 -1.52
C SER A 125 13.60 -11.22 -0.04
N ILE A 126 12.49 -10.92 0.66
CA ILE A 126 12.39 -11.18 2.10
C ILE A 126 12.11 -12.67 2.39
N ALA A 127 11.22 -13.31 1.63
CA ALA A 127 10.81 -14.68 1.86
C ALA A 127 11.68 -15.73 1.16
N PHE A 128 12.28 -15.40 0.02
CA PHE A 128 12.98 -16.35 -0.85
C PHE A 128 14.41 -15.96 -1.18
N ASP A 129 14.94 -14.92 -0.52
CA ASP A 129 16.30 -14.40 -0.67
C ASP A 129 16.70 -14.11 -2.14
N LYS A 130 15.74 -13.66 -2.95
CA LYS A 130 16.00 -13.24 -4.33
C LYS A 130 16.54 -11.80 -4.35
N SER A 131 17.60 -11.56 -5.11
CA SER A 131 18.27 -10.24 -5.21
C SER A 131 17.45 -9.24 -6.06
N TYR A 132 16.20 -8.97 -5.65
CA TYR A 132 15.36 -7.96 -6.25
C TYR A 132 15.31 -6.71 -5.35
N PRO A 133 15.81 -5.55 -5.81
CA PRO A 133 15.72 -4.33 -5.03
C PRO A 133 14.27 -3.84 -4.92
N VAL A 134 13.94 -3.35 -3.75
CA VAL A 134 12.66 -2.72 -3.46
C VAL A 134 12.75 -1.22 -3.69
N LEU A 135 11.74 -0.63 -4.33
CA LEU A 135 11.67 0.80 -4.58
C LEU A 135 10.35 1.39 -4.06
N ASP A 136 10.27 1.59 -2.74
CA ASP A 136 9.19 2.34 -2.10
C ASP A 136 9.49 3.85 -2.03
N GLY A 137 8.62 4.63 -1.42
CA GLY A 137 8.82 6.06 -1.22
C GLY A 137 10.05 6.41 -0.36
N ASN A 138 10.40 5.56 0.63
CA ASN A 138 11.55 5.73 1.50
C ASN A 138 12.84 5.44 0.74
N VAL A 139 12.93 4.27 0.12
CA VAL A 139 14.10 3.85 -0.67
C VAL A 139 14.35 4.81 -1.82
N LYS A 140 13.29 5.27 -2.49
CA LYS A 140 13.38 6.30 -3.53
C LYS A 140 14.00 7.60 -3.03
N ARG A 141 13.61 8.06 -1.84
CA ARG A 141 14.19 9.25 -1.21
C ARG A 141 15.64 9.04 -0.81
N VAL A 142 15.94 7.93 -0.12
CA VAL A 142 17.31 7.59 0.30
C VAL A 142 18.24 7.50 -0.89
N GLY A 143 17.90 6.70 -1.90
CA GLY A 143 18.72 6.53 -3.09
C GLY A 143 18.86 7.82 -3.92
N SER A 144 17.78 8.63 -3.99
CA SER A 144 17.87 9.95 -4.66
C SER A 144 18.87 10.88 -3.96
N ARG A 145 18.92 10.87 -2.63
CA ARG A 145 19.89 11.65 -1.85
C ARG A 145 21.32 11.14 -2.02
N ILE A 146 21.51 9.83 -2.01
CA ILE A 146 22.83 9.23 -2.27
C ILE A 146 23.34 9.64 -3.64
N LEU A 147 22.51 9.53 -4.68
CA LEU A 147 22.88 9.82 -6.06
C LEU A 147 22.81 11.31 -6.45
N GLY A 148 22.32 12.20 -5.60
CA GLY A 148 22.10 13.61 -5.90
C GLY A 148 20.99 13.85 -6.94
N ILE A 149 19.98 12.98 -6.99
CA ILE A 149 18.86 13.08 -7.96
C ILE A 149 17.80 14.06 -7.44
N ARG A 150 17.56 15.14 -8.18
CA ARG A 150 16.51 16.12 -7.88
C ARG A 150 15.16 15.73 -8.50
N ASN A 151 15.15 15.33 -9.77
CA ASN A 151 13.93 15.09 -10.52
C ASN A 151 13.76 13.62 -10.89
N HIS A 152 12.56 13.08 -10.78
CA HIS A 152 12.21 11.70 -11.11
C HIS A 152 11.84 11.54 -12.60
N THR A 153 12.81 11.74 -13.49
CA THR A 153 12.70 11.40 -14.92
C THR A 153 12.79 9.88 -15.11
N LYS A 154 12.42 9.38 -16.31
CA LYS A 154 12.65 7.96 -16.69
C LYS A 154 14.12 7.59 -16.56
N TYR A 155 15.02 8.48 -16.99
CA TYR A 155 16.48 8.30 -16.89
C TYR A 155 16.93 8.15 -15.43
N ASN A 156 16.53 9.06 -14.55
CA ASN A 156 16.90 9.02 -13.14
C ASN A 156 16.27 7.84 -12.39
N LYS A 157 15.09 7.39 -12.79
CA LYS A 157 14.49 6.15 -12.28
C LYS A 157 15.37 4.94 -12.64
N LYS A 158 15.84 4.85 -13.88
CA LYS A 158 16.74 3.77 -14.30
C LYS A 158 18.07 3.82 -13.53
N ARG A 159 18.68 5.02 -13.38
CA ARG A 159 19.90 5.19 -12.56
C ARG A 159 19.70 4.69 -11.12
N LEU A 160 18.58 5.00 -10.52
CA LEU A 160 18.26 4.57 -9.16
C LEU A 160 18.10 3.06 -9.05
N ILE A 161 17.40 2.43 -10.01
CA ILE A 161 17.27 0.97 -10.05
C ILE A 161 18.64 0.31 -10.23
N ASN A 162 19.44 0.72 -11.20
CA ASN A 162 20.79 0.19 -11.43
C ASN A 162 21.69 0.35 -10.19
N PHE A 163 21.59 1.49 -9.50
CA PHE A 163 22.30 1.70 -8.23
C PHE A 163 21.88 0.68 -7.18
N LEU A 164 20.59 0.46 -6.98
CA LEU A 164 20.07 -0.51 -6.00
C LEU A 164 20.49 -1.94 -6.37
N GLU A 165 20.41 -2.31 -7.65
CA GLU A 165 20.84 -3.62 -8.15
C GLU A 165 22.32 -3.87 -7.91
N SER A 166 23.16 -2.85 -8.09
CA SER A 166 24.61 -2.96 -7.84
C SER A 166 24.99 -2.88 -6.35
N THR A 167 24.05 -2.49 -5.50
CA THR A 167 24.28 -2.29 -4.05
C THR A 167 23.74 -3.45 -3.23
N ILE A 168 22.64 -4.08 -3.66
CA ILE A 168 22.00 -5.19 -2.96
C ILE A 168 22.97 -6.37 -2.82
N PRO A 169 23.25 -6.85 -1.60
CA PRO A 169 24.14 -8.00 -1.42
C PRO A 169 23.46 -9.29 -1.88
N ASN A 170 24.24 -10.25 -2.37
CA ASN A 170 23.74 -11.57 -2.75
C ASN A 170 23.26 -12.38 -1.54
N HIS A 171 23.87 -12.17 -0.37
CA HIS A 171 23.40 -12.70 0.91
C HIS A 171 22.47 -11.69 1.59
N SER A 172 21.38 -12.13 2.15
CA SER A 172 20.40 -11.30 2.90
C SER A 172 19.82 -10.09 2.11
N PRO A 173 19.39 -10.27 0.84
CA PRO A 173 18.81 -9.18 0.06
C PRO A 173 17.52 -8.62 0.68
N GLY A 174 16.76 -9.47 1.39
CA GLY A 174 15.57 -9.05 2.13
C GLY A 174 15.91 -8.09 3.27
N ASP A 175 16.98 -8.37 4.02
CA ASP A 175 17.41 -7.52 5.13
C ASP A 175 17.99 -6.18 4.62
N PHE A 176 18.71 -6.20 3.50
CA PHE A 176 19.13 -4.97 2.84
C PHE A 176 17.94 -4.09 2.46
N ASN A 177 16.93 -4.66 1.82
CA ASN A 177 15.72 -3.93 1.44
C ASN A 177 15.00 -3.35 2.65
N GLN A 178 14.83 -4.14 3.71
CA GLN A 178 14.22 -3.69 4.97
C GLN A 178 15.08 -2.62 5.65
N GLY A 179 16.40 -2.75 5.63
CA GLY A 179 17.36 -1.76 6.13
C GLY A 179 17.24 -0.43 5.41
N MET A 180 17.18 -0.43 4.08
CA MET A 180 16.97 0.76 3.28
C MET A 180 15.64 1.46 3.58
N MET A 181 14.56 0.69 3.75
CA MET A 181 13.25 1.21 4.15
C MET A 181 13.31 1.84 5.56
N ASP A 182 13.99 1.19 6.52
CA ASP A 182 14.11 1.68 7.90
C ASP A 182 15.02 2.93 7.99
N ILE A 183 16.14 2.97 7.28
CA ILE A 183 16.94 4.19 7.17
C ILE A 183 16.06 5.34 6.66
N GLY A 184 15.23 5.08 5.66
CA GLY A 184 14.27 6.07 5.15
C GLY A 184 13.25 6.52 6.19
N ALA A 185 12.71 5.59 6.96
CA ALA A 185 11.66 5.88 7.95
C ALA A 185 12.21 6.59 9.20
N LEU A 186 13.39 6.18 9.68
CA LEU A 186 13.92 6.57 10.99
C LEU A 186 14.95 7.70 10.91
N ILE A 187 15.84 7.68 9.91
CA ILE A 187 16.99 8.56 9.79
C ILE A 187 16.82 9.57 8.65
N CYS A 188 16.67 9.07 7.42
CA CYS A 188 16.64 9.89 6.22
C CYS A 188 15.23 10.47 5.97
N LYS A 189 14.67 11.17 6.98
CA LYS A 189 13.32 11.75 6.97
C LYS A 189 13.15 12.77 5.84
N PRO A 190 11.91 13.04 5.37
CA PRO A 190 11.65 14.06 4.35
C PRO A 190 12.16 15.45 4.76
N THR A 191 11.91 15.82 6.01
CA THR A 191 12.38 17.05 6.64
C THR A 191 13.27 16.73 7.84
N LYS A 192 14.26 17.56 8.10
CA LYS A 192 15.22 17.41 9.21
C LYS A 192 15.82 16.00 9.31
N PRO A 193 16.45 15.47 8.24
CA PRO A 193 17.05 14.15 8.28
C PRO A 193 18.22 14.11 9.27
N LEU A 194 18.36 12.98 9.99
CA LEU A 194 19.43 12.77 10.99
C LEU A 194 20.70 12.27 10.31
N CYS A 195 21.31 13.11 9.45
CA CYS A 195 22.41 12.70 8.58
C CYS A 195 23.68 12.26 9.32
N SER A 196 23.97 12.83 10.49
CA SER A 196 25.10 12.43 11.33
C SER A 196 24.99 11.00 11.87
N GLN A 197 23.76 10.49 12.02
CA GLN A 197 23.51 9.12 12.48
C GLN A 197 23.35 8.12 11.31
N CYS A 198 23.45 8.60 10.06
CA CYS A 198 23.20 7.76 8.89
C CYS A 198 24.43 6.88 8.56
N PRO A 199 24.29 5.54 8.49
CA PRO A 199 25.42 4.62 8.26
C PRO A 199 26.07 4.78 6.88
N ILE A 200 25.42 5.51 5.99
CA ILE A 200 25.87 5.71 4.59
C ILE A 200 26.07 7.19 4.22
N ASN A 201 26.18 8.10 5.21
CA ASN A 201 26.34 9.53 4.99
C ASN A 201 27.58 9.90 4.18
N MET A 202 28.71 9.19 4.39
CA MET A 202 29.98 9.42 3.67
C MET A 202 29.84 9.20 2.14
N HIS A 203 28.85 8.42 1.73
CA HIS A 203 28.56 8.13 0.33
C HIS A 203 27.38 8.94 -0.23
N CYS A 204 26.84 9.88 0.55
CA CYS A 204 25.64 10.63 0.20
C CYS A 204 25.93 11.98 -0.42
N ASN A 205 25.66 12.15 -1.72
CA ASN A 205 25.89 13.41 -2.42
C ASN A 205 25.06 14.57 -1.87
N ALA A 206 23.82 14.31 -1.43
CA ALA A 206 22.96 15.34 -0.84
C ALA A 206 23.48 15.83 0.53
N TYR A 207 24.12 14.95 1.31
CA TYR A 207 24.79 15.30 2.57
C TYR A 207 26.04 16.14 2.31
N LYS A 208 26.88 15.69 1.38
CA LYS A 208 28.10 16.45 0.96
C LYS A 208 27.76 17.84 0.44
N ALA A 209 26.63 17.99 -0.23
CA ALA A 209 26.13 19.28 -0.71
C ALA A 209 25.48 20.15 0.39
N GLY A 210 25.41 19.71 1.65
CA GLY A 210 24.83 20.45 2.77
C GLY A 210 23.32 20.68 2.71
N CYS A 211 22.62 20.10 1.72
CA CYS A 211 21.20 20.40 1.49
C CYS A 211 20.35 19.15 1.16
N PRO A 212 20.30 18.13 2.06
CA PRO A 212 19.64 16.87 1.78
C PRO A 212 18.13 16.99 1.51
N GLU A 213 17.47 18.02 2.04
CA GLU A 213 16.03 18.24 1.83
C GLU A 213 15.66 18.68 0.41
N ARG A 214 16.64 19.16 -0.37
CA ARG A 214 16.46 19.51 -1.78
C ARG A 214 16.43 18.27 -2.71
N TYR A 215 16.65 17.05 -2.14
CA TYR A 215 16.72 15.81 -2.91
C TYR A 215 15.71 14.76 -2.36
N PRO A 216 14.80 14.27 -3.19
CA PRO A 216 14.35 14.83 -4.46
C PRO A 216 13.51 16.10 -4.28
N ASN A 217 13.28 16.85 -5.35
CA ASN A 217 12.38 17.99 -5.33
C ASN A 217 10.99 17.57 -4.84
N LYS A 218 10.37 18.44 -4.03
CA LYS A 218 8.99 18.21 -3.58
C LYS A 218 8.04 18.25 -4.78
N VAL A 219 7.21 17.24 -4.92
CA VAL A 219 6.12 17.25 -5.89
C VAL A 219 5.00 18.12 -5.35
N ILE A 220 4.62 19.16 -6.08
CA ILE A 220 3.45 19.97 -5.76
C ILE A 220 2.22 19.10 -5.97
N LYS A 221 1.51 18.78 -4.89
CA LYS A 221 0.25 18.03 -4.98
C LYS A 221 -0.84 18.93 -5.54
N LYS A 222 -1.58 18.44 -6.53
CA LYS A 222 -2.82 19.12 -6.94
C LYS A 222 -3.80 19.16 -5.76
N PRO A 223 -4.59 20.23 -5.62
CA PRO A 223 -5.63 20.28 -4.61
C PRO A 223 -6.60 19.10 -4.80
N ILE A 224 -7.03 18.54 -3.68
CA ILE A 224 -8.03 17.47 -3.69
C ILE A 224 -9.38 18.10 -4.00
N PRO A 225 -10.09 17.65 -5.04
CA PRO A 225 -11.40 18.22 -5.37
C PRO A 225 -12.41 17.87 -4.26
N HIS A 226 -13.16 18.85 -3.80
CA HIS A 226 -14.31 18.68 -2.93
C HIS A 226 -15.57 18.45 -3.76
N TYR A 227 -16.39 17.51 -3.30
CA TYR A 227 -17.68 17.23 -3.93
C TYR A 227 -18.77 17.23 -2.87
N ASN A 228 -19.86 17.95 -3.14
CA ASN A 228 -21.08 17.80 -2.38
C ASN A 228 -21.81 16.55 -2.86
N VAL A 229 -22.28 15.74 -1.91
CA VAL A 229 -23.00 14.50 -2.18
C VAL A 229 -24.31 14.50 -1.40
N VAL A 230 -25.34 13.88 -1.97
CA VAL A 230 -26.60 13.59 -1.29
C VAL A 230 -26.74 12.09 -1.12
N ILE A 231 -27.33 11.68 -0.02
CA ILE A 231 -27.69 10.28 0.24
C ILE A 231 -29.15 10.22 0.65
N GLY A 232 -29.84 9.13 0.28
CA GLY A 232 -31.22 8.88 0.64
C GLY A 232 -31.34 7.72 1.62
N VAL A 233 -31.92 7.96 2.81
CA VAL A 233 -32.35 6.91 3.71
C VAL A 233 -33.79 6.56 3.36
N ILE A 234 -33.96 5.53 2.54
CA ILE A 234 -35.28 5.11 2.04
C ILE A 234 -35.91 4.12 3.03
N TRP A 235 -37.04 4.46 3.58
CA TRP A 235 -37.77 3.63 4.54
C TRP A 235 -39.01 2.98 3.90
N ARG A 236 -39.22 1.73 4.25
CA ARG A 236 -40.47 1.01 3.96
C ARG A 236 -40.69 -0.04 5.05
N GLN A 237 -41.87 -0.04 5.69
CA GLN A 237 -42.26 -1.04 6.70
C GLN A 237 -41.19 -1.26 7.80
N ASN A 238 -40.76 -0.18 8.45
CA ASN A 238 -39.68 -0.19 9.49
C ASN A 238 -38.32 -0.74 9.05
N LYS A 239 -38.06 -0.80 7.76
CA LYS A 239 -36.76 -1.19 7.19
C LYS A 239 -36.23 -0.07 6.33
N PHE A 240 -34.91 0.08 6.28
CA PHE A 240 -34.26 0.99 5.36
C PHE A 240 -33.51 0.22 4.26
N TYR A 241 -33.46 0.81 3.09
CA TYR A 241 -32.79 0.24 1.95
C TYR A 241 -31.28 0.58 2.00
N ILE A 242 -30.46 -0.42 1.79
CA ILE A 242 -29.02 -0.29 1.53
C ILE A 242 -28.66 -1.10 0.30
N GLN A 243 -27.65 -0.65 -0.42
CA GLN A 243 -27.14 -1.34 -1.60
C GLN A 243 -25.64 -1.60 -1.48
N LYS A 244 -25.16 -2.59 -2.23
CA LYS A 244 -23.75 -2.92 -2.28
C LYS A 244 -23.10 -2.20 -3.46
N ARG A 245 -22.02 -1.43 -3.18
CA ARG A 245 -21.27 -0.75 -4.23
C ARG A 245 -20.64 -1.73 -5.21
N ASN A 246 -20.65 -1.37 -6.49
CA ASN A 246 -19.98 -2.15 -7.52
C ASN A 246 -18.48 -2.27 -7.19
N LEU A 247 -17.94 -3.50 -7.26
CA LEU A 247 -16.55 -3.82 -6.92
C LEU A 247 -15.50 -3.00 -7.70
N ASN A 248 -15.85 -2.51 -8.89
CA ASN A 248 -14.95 -1.73 -9.73
C ASN A 248 -14.95 -0.23 -9.40
N LYS A 249 -15.89 0.26 -8.57
CA LYS A 249 -15.95 1.65 -8.13
C LYS A 249 -15.14 1.88 -6.84
N MET A 250 -14.90 3.15 -6.51
CA MET A 250 -14.28 3.54 -5.24
C MET A 250 -15.11 2.98 -4.07
N LEU A 251 -14.45 2.37 -3.07
CA LEU A 251 -15.10 1.67 -1.94
C LEU A 251 -15.99 0.50 -2.38
N GLY A 252 -15.68 -0.15 -3.51
CA GLY A 252 -16.44 -1.28 -4.04
C GLY A 252 -16.59 -2.42 -3.03
N GLY A 253 -17.76 -3.06 -3.04
CA GLY A 253 -18.10 -4.17 -2.15
C GLY A 253 -18.59 -3.76 -0.76
N LEU A 254 -18.55 -2.48 -0.39
CA LEU A 254 -19.15 -1.97 0.83
C LEU A 254 -20.65 -1.68 0.65
N TRP A 255 -21.36 -1.71 1.78
CA TRP A 255 -22.76 -1.30 1.83
C TRP A 255 -22.87 0.23 1.93
N GLU A 256 -23.83 0.80 1.22
CA GLU A 256 -24.06 2.24 1.22
C GLU A 256 -25.56 2.55 1.11
N PHE A 257 -25.95 3.73 1.55
CA PHE A 257 -27.21 4.33 1.16
C PHE A 257 -27.12 4.81 -0.30
N PRO A 258 -28.20 4.68 -1.09
CA PRO A 258 -28.20 5.21 -2.46
C PRO A 258 -28.07 6.73 -2.47
N GLY A 259 -27.41 7.25 -3.52
CA GLY A 259 -27.17 8.67 -3.64
C GLY A 259 -25.97 9.00 -4.52
N GLY A 260 -25.50 10.24 -4.50
CA GLY A 260 -24.36 10.61 -5.32
C GLY A 260 -24.04 12.10 -5.34
N LYS A 261 -23.15 12.45 -6.26
CA LYS A 261 -22.67 13.84 -6.43
C LYS A 261 -23.77 14.74 -6.99
N ILE A 262 -23.79 15.96 -6.48
CA ILE A 262 -24.61 17.06 -6.99
C ILE A 262 -23.96 17.56 -8.28
N ASN A 263 -24.75 17.67 -9.34
CA ASN A 263 -24.30 18.30 -10.58
C ASN A 263 -24.40 19.82 -10.47
N ASN A 264 -23.65 20.53 -11.32
CA ASN A 264 -23.74 22.00 -11.37
C ASN A 264 -25.18 22.44 -11.69
N GLY A 265 -25.71 23.32 -10.83
CA GLY A 265 -27.07 23.86 -10.98
C GLY A 265 -28.18 22.99 -10.40
N GLU A 266 -27.90 21.78 -9.90
CA GLU A 266 -28.90 20.97 -9.21
C GLU A 266 -29.01 21.35 -7.72
N ASN A 267 -30.22 21.32 -7.18
CA ASN A 267 -30.44 21.34 -5.73
C ASN A 267 -30.39 19.93 -5.12
N LEU A 268 -30.37 19.85 -3.80
CA LEU A 268 -30.26 18.60 -3.06
C LEU A 268 -31.40 17.61 -3.39
N GLU A 269 -32.63 18.10 -3.44
CA GLU A 269 -33.83 17.28 -3.67
C GLU A 269 -33.88 16.71 -5.10
N THR A 270 -33.61 17.56 -6.09
CA THR A 270 -33.56 17.15 -7.49
C THR A 270 -32.46 16.11 -7.72
N THR A 271 -31.28 16.36 -7.15
CA THR A 271 -30.18 15.40 -7.22
C THR A 271 -30.55 14.08 -6.56
N LEU A 272 -31.16 14.10 -5.39
CA LEU A 272 -31.53 12.88 -4.68
C LEU A 272 -32.57 12.06 -5.48
N LYS A 273 -33.64 12.70 -5.97
CA LYS A 273 -34.65 12.06 -6.81
C LYS A 273 -34.05 11.43 -8.06
N ARG A 274 -33.18 12.15 -8.77
CA ARG A 274 -32.47 11.64 -9.94
C ARG A 274 -31.61 10.43 -9.58
N LYS A 275 -30.80 10.54 -8.52
CA LYS A 275 -29.90 9.46 -8.11
C LYS A 275 -30.62 8.19 -7.67
N ILE A 276 -31.70 8.33 -6.92
CA ILE A 276 -32.53 7.18 -6.53
C ILE A 276 -33.19 6.53 -7.75
N SER A 277 -33.67 7.33 -8.70
CA SER A 277 -34.23 6.80 -9.96
C SER A 277 -33.15 6.06 -10.78
N GLU A 278 -31.95 6.64 -10.92
CA GLU A 278 -30.83 6.01 -11.64
C GLU A 278 -30.35 4.70 -11.01
N GLU A 279 -30.26 4.64 -9.67
CA GLU A 279 -29.64 3.52 -8.95
C GLU A 279 -30.65 2.44 -8.52
N CYS A 280 -31.87 2.82 -8.22
CA CYS A 280 -32.90 1.92 -7.65
C CYS A 280 -34.10 1.72 -8.59
N GLY A 281 -34.25 2.53 -9.66
CA GLY A 281 -35.38 2.45 -10.58
C GLY A 281 -36.72 2.85 -9.96
N VAL A 282 -36.74 3.61 -8.86
CA VAL A 282 -37.94 4.00 -8.11
C VAL A 282 -38.03 5.52 -7.98
N SER A 283 -39.29 6.00 -7.84
CA SER A 283 -39.56 7.39 -7.46
C SER A 283 -39.75 7.47 -5.95
N ILE A 284 -39.30 8.56 -5.34
CA ILE A 284 -39.36 8.79 -3.89
C ILE A 284 -40.11 10.08 -3.55
N LEU A 285 -40.74 10.09 -2.39
CA LEU A 285 -41.21 11.28 -1.70
C LEU A 285 -40.21 11.65 -0.62
N ILE A 286 -39.78 12.92 -0.56
CA ILE A 286 -38.88 13.41 0.48
C ILE A 286 -39.74 13.88 1.66
N ILE A 287 -39.56 13.22 2.80
CA ILE A 287 -40.33 13.51 4.03
C ILE A 287 -39.58 14.53 4.89
N LYS A 288 -38.22 14.39 4.98
CA LYS A 288 -37.40 15.23 5.83
C LYS A 288 -36.00 15.39 5.24
N ASN A 289 -35.49 16.61 5.27
CA ASN A 289 -34.08 16.91 4.97
C ASN A 289 -33.27 16.94 6.27
N ALA A 290 -32.07 16.34 6.25
CA ALA A 290 -31.08 16.45 7.32
C ALA A 290 -29.73 16.85 6.70
N THR A 291 -29.04 17.79 7.33
CA THR A 291 -27.66 18.17 6.99
C THR A 291 -26.75 17.62 8.09
N ILE A 292 -25.66 16.99 7.70
CA ILE A 292 -24.63 16.45 8.60
C ILE A 292 -23.40 17.32 8.52
#